data_b481581c1f92cf2be25756d6d04dffe6
#
_entry.id   b481581c1f92cf2be25756d6d04dffe6
#
_cell.length_a   1.000
_cell.length_b   1.000
_cell.length_c   1.000
_cell.angle_alpha   90.00
_cell.angle_beta   90.00
_cell.angle_gamma   90.00
#
_symmetry.space_group_name_H-M   'P 1'
#
loop_
_entity.id
_entity.type
_entity.pdbx_description
1 polymer ?
#
loop_
_entity_poly.entity_id
_entity_poly.type
_entity_poly.pdbx_seq_one_letter_code
_entity_poly.pdbx_strand_id
1 'polypeptide(L)'
;MLAEEGLLTKEERLAAQHEGAADYGALYKERYVTLRKAFSRFFFDSEEFRAFVRSGVCEDYALFMTAKKVYGENFLFWDEPLKFRDPDALEKLRTDFHEEYLFWNFLQYTFRRQWKALKAYCNGLGLKIIGDIPLYVAGDSADVWAHPELFKLDKELRPTKVAGVPPDYFSETGQLWGNPIYDWSAHEKQNFAWWTDRLNLSLIHISEPTRLR
;
A
#
# COMPACT_ATOMS: atom_id res chain seq x y z
N MET A 1 -8.07 -13.40 14.32
CA MET A 1 -7.39 -12.20 14.88
C MET A 1 -8.38 -11.07 15.21
N LEU A 2 -8.96 -10.28 14.26
CA LEU A 2 -9.85 -9.16 14.64
C LEU A 2 -11.00 -9.56 15.58
N ALA A 3 -11.62 -10.71 15.36
CA ALA A 3 -12.66 -11.23 16.25
C ALA A 3 -12.11 -11.75 17.60
N GLU A 4 -10.94 -12.33 17.61
CA GLU A 4 -10.25 -12.78 18.83
C GLU A 4 -9.77 -11.60 19.67
N GLU A 5 -9.45 -10.49 19.03
CA GLU A 5 -9.09 -9.22 19.69
C GLU A 5 -10.34 -8.40 20.12
N GLY A 6 -11.55 -8.93 19.89
CA GLY A 6 -12.81 -8.25 20.26
C GLY A 6 -13.21 -7.08 19.33
N LEU A 7 -12.47 -6.89 18.23
CA LEU A 7 -12.75 -5.80 17.27
C LEU A 7 -13.90 -6.13 16.31
N LEU A 8 -14.24 -7.41 16.15
CA LEU A 8 -15.41 -7.88 15.41
C LEU A 8 -16.16 -8.92 16.24
N THR A 9 -17.50 -8.91 16.15
CA THR A 9 -18.29 -10.01 16.71
C THR A 9 -18.17 -11.25 15.81
N LYS A 10 -18.61 -12.40 16.34
CA LYS A 10 -18.64 -13.65 15.56
C LYS A 10 -19.58 -13.53 14.35
N GLU A 11 -20.71 -12.87 14.53
CA GLU A 11 -21.72 -12.63 13.48
C GLU A 11 -21.17 -11.71 12.39
N GLU A 12 -20.49 -10.63 12.76
CA GLU A 12 -19.85 -9.70 11.80
C GLU A 12 -18.75 -10.41 11.00
N ARG A 13 -17.97 -11.28 11.64
CA ARG A 13 -16.97 -12.10 10.95
C ARG A 13 -17.61 -13.06 9.97
N LEU A 14 -18.70 -13.72 10.35
CA LEU A 14 -19.42 -14.66 9.48
C LEU A 14 -20.10 -13.93 8.32
N ALA A 15 -20.71 -12.77 8.56
CA ALA A 15 -21.32 -11.95 7.52
C ALA A 15 -20.31 -11.42 6.48
N ALA A 16 -19.05 -11.32 6.83
CA ALA A 16 -17.97 -10.91 5.91
C ALA A 16 -17.34 -12.10 5.15
N GLN A 17 -17.82 -13.32 5.37
CA GLN A 17 -17.37 -14.52 4.65
C GLN A 17 -18.26 -14.77 3.44
N HIS A 18 -17.63 -14.98 2.30
CA HIS A 18 -18.29 -15.35 1.06
C HIS A 18 -17.95 -16.81 0.75
N GLU A 19 -18.96 -17.59 0.38
CA GLU A 19 -18.79 -18.95 -0.10
C GLU A 19 -18.70 -18.97 -1.63
N GLY A 20 -17.91 -19.89 -2.18
CA GLY A 20 -17.74 -20.07 -3.62
C GLY A 20 -16.63 -19.21 -4.23
N ALA A 21 -16.81 -18.82 -5.49
CA ALA A 21 -15.84 -17.99 -6.22
C ALA A 21 -15.78 -16.57 -5.64
N ALA A 22 -14.58 -15.97 -5.63
CA ALA A 22 -14.39 -14.62 -5.10
C ALA A 22 -15.13 -13.58 -5.95
N ASP A 23 -16.11 -12.91 -5.36
CA ASP A 23 -16.73 -11.71 -5.92
C ASP A 23 -15.93 -10.49 -5.50
N TYR A 24 -15.03 -10.01 -6.37
CA TYR A 24 -14.17 -8.87 -6.08
C TYR A 24 -14.96 -7.56 -5.92
N GLY A 25 -16.10 -7.41 -6.61
CA GLY A 25 -16.96 -6.23 -6.47
C GLY A 25 -17.62 -6.14 -5.10
N ALA A 26 -18.18 -7.25 -4.62
CA ALA A 26 -18.73 -7.35 -3.27
C ALA A 26 -17.63 -7.17 -2.21
N LEU A 27 -16.49 -7.87 -2.37
CA LEU A 27 -15.34 -7.74 -1.46
C LEU A 27 -14.87 -6.29 -1.32
N TYR A 28 -14.79 -5.56 -2.43
CA TYR A 28 -14.36 -4.15 -2.40
C TYR A 28 -15.32 -3.28 -1.59
N LYS A 29 -16.63 -3.48 -1.76
CA LYS A 29 -17.67 -2.69 -1.07
C LYS A 29 -17.78 -3.06 0.42
N GLU A 30 -17.84 -4.34 0.74
CA GLU A 30 -18.23 -4.83 2.07
C GLU A 30 -17.05 -4.93 3.04
N ARG A 31 -15.84 -5.22 2.51
CA ARG A 31 -14.66 -5.34 3.36
C ARG A 31 -14.36 -4.06 4.12
N TYR A 32 -14.44 -2.89 3.47
CA TYR A 32 -14.21 -1.63 4.16
C TYR A 32 -15.27 -1.33 5.22
N VAL A 33 -16.52 -1.71 5.01
CA VAL A 33 -17.58 -1.58 6.04
C VAL A 33 -17.20 -2.39 7.29
N THR A 34 -16.79 -3.63 7.11
CA THR A 34 -16.35 -4.50 8.21
C THR A 34 -15.09 -3.97 8.90
N LEU A 35 -14.11 -3.50 8.13
CA LEU A 35 -12.87 -2.93 8.69
C LEU A 35 -13.11 -1.64 9.44
N ARG A 36 -14.07 -0.80 9.01
CA ARG A 36 -14.50 0.41 9.75
C ARG A 36 -15.13 0.06 11.09
N LYS A 37 -15.92 -1.03 11.18
CA LYS A 37 -16.45 -1.52 12.47
C LYS A 37 -15.32 -1.95 13.41
N ALA A 38 -14.32 -2.68 12.89
CA ALA A 38 -13.16 -3.06 13.68
C ALA A 38 -12.37 -1.82 14.14
N PHE A 39 -12.18 -0.85 13.26
CA PHE A 39 -11.50 0.40 13.55
C PHE A 39 -12.21 1.19 14.67
N SER A 40 -13.53 1.32 14.64
CA SER A 40 -14.29 2.06 15.67
C SER A 40 -14.19 1.47 17.08
N ARG A 41 -13.72 0.22 17.20
CA ARG A 41 -13.51 -0.48 18.48
C ARG A 41 -12.03 -0.59 18.85
N PHE A 42 -11.15 -0.10 17.98
CA PHE A 42 -9.71 -0.22 18.20
C PHE A 42 -9.22 0.81 19.20
N PHE A 43 -8.32 0.39 20.09
CA PHE A 43 -7.70 1.26 21.08
C PHE A 43 -6.48 1.98 20.48
N PHE A 44 -6.68 3.22 20.05
CA PHE A 44 -5.66 4.04 19.38
C PHE A 44 -4.53 4.50 20.29
N ASP A 45 -4.77 4.55 21.61
CA ASP A 45 -3.79 5.04 22.57
C ASP A 45 -2.78 3.97 23.02
N SER A 46 -2.80 2.78 22.41
CA SER A 46 -1.75 1.79 22.64
C SER A 46 -0.39 2.32 22.18
N GLU A 47 0.63 2.14 23.01
CA GLU A 47 1.99 2.61 22.69
C GLU A 47 2.52 2.00 21.40
N GLU A 48 2.20 0.73 21.12
CA GLU A 48 2.62 0.04 19.91
C GLU A 48 2.04 0.68 18.65
N PHE A 49 0.75 1.01 18.66
CA PHE A 49 0.12 1.69 17.51
C PHE A 49 0.66 3.11 17.33
N ARG A 50 0.78 3.88 18.43
CA ARG A 50 1.37 5.22 18.38
C ARG A 50 2.81 5.20 17.87
N ALA A 51 3.62 4.25 18.33
CA ALA A 51 4.99 4.06 17.83
C ALA A 51 5.01 3.73 16.34
N PHE A 52 4.08 2.87 15.88
CA PHE A 52 3.94 2.56 14.46
C PHE A 52 3.61 3.81 13.62
N VAL A 53 2.64 4.62 14.04
CA VAL A 53 2.29 5.86 13.35
C VAL A 53 3.47 6.85 13.35
N ARG A 54 4.12 7.05 14.51
CA ARG A 54 5.30 7.94 14.63
C ARG A 54 6.49 7.49 13.79
N SER A 55 6.61 6.19 13.50
CA SER A 55 7.70 5.69 12.66
C SER A 55 7.64 6.19 11.21
N GLY A 56 6.49 6.70 10.77
CA GLY A 56 6.28 7.21 9.41
C GLY A 56 6.29 6.13 8.31
N VAL A 57 6.45 4.86 8.68
CA VAL A 57 6.66 3.77 7.71
C VAL A 57 5.53 3.57 6.69
N CYS A 58 4.34 4.10 6.98
CA CYS A 58 3.18 4.08 6.09
C CYS A 58 2.60 5.48 5.88
N GLU A 59 3.35 6.54 6.18
CA GLU A 59 2.85 7.92 6.15
C GLU A 59 2.37 8.32 4.77
N ASP A 60 3.20 8.17 3.76
CA ASP A 60 2.84 8.53 2.38
C ASP A 60 1.63 7.77 1.88
N TYR A 61 1.54 6.47 2.18
CA TYR A 61 0.38 5.66 1.84
C TYR A 61 -0.88 6.14 2.57
N ALA A 62 -0.79 6.41 3.87
CA ALA A 62 -1.95 6.85 4.66
C ALA A 62 -2.44 8.23 4.22
N LEU A 63 -1.54 9.18 3.95
CA LEU A 63 -1.88 10.50 3.41
C LEU A 63 -2.50 10.38 2.01
N PHE A 64 -1.90 9.60 1.11
CA PHE A 64 -2.42 9.38 -0.23
C PHE A 64 -3.85 8.81 -0.20
N MET A 65 -4.08 7.77 0.59
CA MET A 65 -5.38 7.14 0.69
C MET A 65 -6.42 8.03 1.38
N THR A 66 -6.00 8.87 2.32
CA THR A 66 -6.84 9.91 2.94
C THR A 66 -7.27 10.92 1.88
N ALA A 67 -6.32 11.45 1.11
CA ALA A 67 -6.61 12.39 0.04
C ALA A 67 -7.52 11.78 -1.03
N LYS A 68 -7.27 10.53 -1.45
CA LYS A 68 -8.15 9.81 -2.37
C LYS A 68 -9.59 9.69 -1.85
N LYS A 69 -9.75 9.44 -0.57
CA LYS A 69 -11.08 9.35 0.05
C LYS A 69 -11.81 10.69 0.07
N VAL A 70 -11.08 11.79 0.26
CA VAL A 70 -11.65 13.14 0.44
C VAL A 70 -11.86 13.85 -0.90
N TYR A 71 -10.87 13.80 -1.78
CA TYR A 71 -10.83 14.61 -3.02
C TYR A 71 -11.10 13.80 -4.29
N GLY A 72 -11.25 12.48 -4.20
CA GLY A 72 -11.59 11.61 -5.32
C GLY A 72 -10.40 10.89 -5.95
N GLU A 73 -10.56 10.44 -7.18
CA GLU A 73 -9.89 9.27 -7.71
C GLU A 73 -8.41 9.45 -8.04
N ASN A 74 -8.05 10.42 -8.86
CA ASN A 74 -6.69 10.53 -9.38
C ASN A 74 -5.99 11.77 -8.84
N PHE A 75 -4.81 11.58 -8.25
CA PHE A 75 -4.05 12.66 -7.63
C PHE A 75 -3.64 13.77 -8.62
N LEU A 76 -3.59 13.50 -9.90
CA LEU A 76 -3.31 14.51 -10.93
C LEU A 76 -4.38 15.61 -10.99
N PHE A 77 -5.57 15.37 -10.45
CA PHE A 77 -6.68 16.31 -10.40
C PHE A 77 -6.87 16.99 -9.04
N TRP A 78 -6.02 16.66 -8.06
CA TRP A 78 -6.04 17.36 -6.78
C TRP A 78 -5.53 18.79 -6.93
N ASP A 79 -5.88 19.65 -5.96
CA ASP A 79 -5.36 21.00 -5.88
C ASP A 79 -3.82 21.00 -5.87
N GLU A 80 -3.21 21.99 -6.51
CA GLU A 80 -1.75 22.05 -6.70
C GLU A 80 -0.95 21.83 -5.40
N PRO A 81 -1.28 22.46 -4.25
CA PRO A 81 -0.53 22.24 -3.03
C PRO A 81 -0.52 20.77 -2.60
N LEU A 82 -1.66 20.08 -2.71
CA LEU A 82 -1.75 18.68 -2.34
C LEU A 82 -1.11 17.78 -3.41
N LYS A 83 -1.34 18.07 -4.69
CA LYS A 83 -0.75 17.35 -5.83
C LYS A 83 0.78 17.34 -5.77
N PHE A 84 1.37 18.48 -5.46
CA PHE A 84 2.82 18.65 -5.36
C PHE A 84 3.37 18.49 -3.94
N ARG A 85 2.55 17.98 -3.02
CA ARG A 85 2.97 17.62 -1.66
C ARG A 85 3.51 18.80 -0.84
N ASP A 86 2.89 19.97 -0.95
CA ASP A 86 3.21 21.08 -0.09
C ASP A 86 3.09 20.66 1.40
N PRO A 87 4.11 20.93 2.24
CA PRO A 87 4.11 20.48 3.64
C PRO A 87 2.90 20.97 4.45
N ASP A 88 2.47 22.21 4.25
CA ASP A 88 1.32 22.77 4.97
C ASP A 88 0.01 22.11 4.51
N ALA A 89 -0.10 21.78 3.21
CA ALA A 89 -1.23 21.04 2.68
C ALA A 89 -1.31 19.61 3.22
N LEU A 90 -0.17 18.93 3.37
CA LEU A 90 -0.11 17.60 3.96
C LEU A 90 -0.47 17.62 5.44
N GLU A 91 0.05 18.58 6.20
CA GLU A 91 -0.27 18.73 7.63
C GLU A 91 -1.76 19.10 7.84
N LYS A 92 -2.29 19.98 6.98
CA LYS A 92 -3.72 20.29 6.97
C LYS A 92 -4.56 19.04 6.68
N LEU A 93 -4.21 18.25 5.67
CA LEU A 93 -4.89 16.99 5.35
C LEU A 93 -4.88 16.02 6.54
N ARG A 94 -3.73 15.85 7.19
CA ARG A 94 -3.57 14.98 8.37
C ARG A 94 -4.43 15.44 9.53
N THR A 95 -4.53 16.75 9.76
CA THR A 95 -5.27 17.34 10.88
C THR A 95 -6.77 17.34 10.62
N ASP A 96 -7.19 17.83 9.46
CA ASP A 96 -8.62 17.98 9.12
C ASP A 96 -9.31 16.61 8.94
N PHE A 97 -8.56 15.60 8.49
CA PHE A 97 -9.06 14.23 8.24
C PHE A 97 -8.33 13.18 9.09
N HIS A 98 -8.02 13.55 10.33
CA HIS A 98 -7.24 12.73 11.25
C HIS A 98 -7.78 11.31 11.43
N GLU A 99 -9.10 11.16 11.55
CA GLU A 99 -9.73 9.84 11.68
C GLU A 99 -9.49 8.95 10.45
N GLU A 100 -9.59 9.53 9.25
CA GLU A 100 -9.32 8.81 8.00
C GLU A 100 -7.84 8.40 7.89
N TYR A 101 -6.95 9.32 8.24
CA TYR A 101 -5.50 9.05 8.29
C TYR A 101 -5.18 7.91 9.28
N LEU A 102 -5.79 7.91 10.46
CA LEU A 102 -5.61 6.83 11.44
C LEU A 102 -6.21 5.52 10.95
N PHE A 103 -7.31 5.54 10.21
CA PHE A 103 -7.90 4.33 9.64
C PHE A 103 -6.93 3.62 8.68
N TRP A 104 -6.28 4.35 7.79
CA TRP A 104 -5.31 3.76 6.87
C TRP A 104 -4.07 3.24 7.59
N ASN A 105 -3.61 3.95 8.62
CA ASN A 105 -2.55 3.44 9.50
C ASN A 105 -2.97 2.18 10.25
N PHE A 106 -4.20 2.12 10.77
CA PHE A 106 -4.75 0.94 11.44
C PHE A 106 -4.76 -0.28 10.51
N LEU A 107 -5.15 -0.11 9.26
CA LEU A 107 -5.13 -1.21 8.29
C LEU A 107 -3.72 -1.75 8.08
N GLN A 108 -2.74 -0.88 7.90
CA GLN A 108 -1.35 -1.28 7.69
C GLN A 108 -0.73 -1.90 8.95
N TYR A 109 -1.00 -1.34 10.12
CA TYR A 109 -0.58 -1.90 11.39
C TYR A 109 -1.13 -3.31 11.62
N THR A 110 -2.44 -3.47 11.42
CA THR A 110 -3.13 -4.75 11.57
C THR A 110 -2.60 -5.78 10.58
N PHE A 111 -2.46 -5.40 9.31
CA PHE A 111 -1.90 -6.28 8.28
C PHE A 111 -0.49 -6.76 8.65
N ARG A 112 0.39 -5.85 9.06
CA ARG A 112 1.78 -6.21 9.45
C ARG A 112 1.83 -7.16 10.63
N ARG A 113 0.99 -6.95 11.65
CA ARG A 113 0.87 -7.87 12.79
C ARG A 113 0.41 -9.26 12.35
N GLN A 114 -0.64 -9.32 11.54
CA GLN A 114 -1.18 -10.58 11.03
C GLN A 114 -0.17 -11.32 10.17
N TRP A 115 0.49 -10.59 9.28
CA TRP A 115 1.53 -11.15 8.42
C TRP A 115 2.70 -11.70 9.22
N LYS A 116 3.19 -10.94 10.20
CA LYS A 116 4.28 -11.39 11.10
C LYS A 116 3.89 -12.66 11.85
N ALA A 117 2.67 -12.75 12.35
CA ALA A 117 2.17 -13.93 13.05
C ALA A 117 2.07 -15.14 12.12
N LEU A 118 1.53 -14.97 10.91
CA LEU A 118 1.44 -16.02 9.90
C LEU A 118 2.84 -16.54 9.50
N LYS A 119 3.77 -15.62 9.24
CA LYS A 119 5.16 -15.97 8.91
C LYS A 119 5.82 -16.76 10.04
N ALA A 120 5.66 -16.31 11.28
CA ALA A 120 6.21 -17.03 12.45
C ALA A 120 5.63 -18.43 12.57
N TYR A 121 4.32 -18.57 12.35
CA TYR A 121 3.66 -19.88 12.37
C TYR A 121 4.20 -20.81 11.27
N CYS A 122 4.27 -20.34 10.00
CA CYS A 122 4.81 -21.15 8.91
C CYS A 122 6.27 -21.54 9.15
N ASN A 123 7.10 -20.61 9.60
CA ASN A 123 8.51 -20.88 9.89
C ASN A 123 8.67 -21.88 11.04
N GLY A 124 7.80 -21.81 12.07
CA GLY A 124 7.75 -22.80 13.15
C GLY A 124 7.44 -24.23 12.69
N LEU A 125 6.77 -24.37 11.54
CA LEU A 125 6.50 -25.65 10.89
C LEU A 125 7.59 -26.04 9.85
N GLY A 126 8.68 -25.28 9.75
CA GLY A 126 9.71 -25.51 8.74
C GLY A 126 9.33 -25.07 7.32
N LEU A 127 8.19 -24.40 7.14
CA LEU A 127 7.73 -23.89 5.84
C LEU A 127 8.32 -22.51 5.56
N LYS A 128 8.75 -22.29 4.32
CA LYS A 128 9.22 -20.99 3.84
C LYS A 128 8.15 -20.38 2.94
N ILE A 129 7.93 -19.08 3.09
CA ILE A 129 7.05 -18.31 2.21
C ILE A 129 7.93 -17.58 1.20
N ILE A 130 7.67 -17.79 -0.09
CA ILE A 130 8.31 -17.06 -1.19
C ILE A 130 7.32 -15.99 -1.62
N GLY A 131 7.76 -14.73 -1.53
CA GLY A 131 7.00 -13.58 -2.01
C GLY A 131 7.35 -13.21 -3.44
N ASP A 132 6.59 -12.28 -3.98
CA ASP A 132 6.83 -11.64 -5.27
C ASP A 132 6.84 -10.13 -5.08
N ILE A 133 7.45 -9.42 -6.02
CA ILE A 133 7.52 -7.96 -6.03
C ILE A 133 6.95 -7.45 -7.35
N PRO A 134 5.93 -6.57 -7.33
CA PRO A 134 5.44 -5.94 -8.54
C PRO A 134 6.55 -5.14 -9.22
N LEU A 135 6.80 -5.45 -10.51
CA LEU A 135 7.86 -4.80 -11.27
C LEU A 135 7.53 -3.31 -11.54
N TYR A 136 6.27 -3.00 -11.75
CA TYR A 136 5.79 -1.62 -11.97
C TYR A 136 4.79 -1.22 -10.91
N VAL A 137 4.65 0.10 -10.71
CA VAL A 137 3.61 0.71 -9.88
C VAL A 137 2.54 1.36 -10.77
N ALA A 138 1.33 1.51 -10.25
CA ALA A 138 0.30 2.27 -10.95
C ALA A 138 0.66 3.76 -11.03
N GLY A 139 0.28 4.42 -12.12
CA GLY A 139 0.48 5.87 -12.27
C GLY A 139 -0.24 6.67 -11.18
N ASP A 140 -1.42 6.21 -10.77
CA ASP A 140 -2.18 6.75 -9.64
C ASP A 140 -1.92 5.90 -8.39
N SER A 141 -0.77 6.13 -7.77
CA SER A 141 -0.32 5.41 -6.57
C SER A 141 0.41 6.32 -5.60
N ALA A 142 0.48 5.90 -4.34
CA ALA A 142 1.26 6.57 -3.31
C ALA A 142 2.75 6.67 -3.69
N ASP A 143 3.30 5.63 -4.34
CA ASP A 143 4.70 5.63 -4.79
C ASP A 143 5.01 6.76 -5.78
N VAL A 144 4.16 6.94 -6.82
CA VAL A 144 4.37 7.99 -7.83
C VAL A 144 4.12 9.37 -7.24
N TRP A 145 3.10 9.51 -6.40
CA TRP A 145 2.79 10.77 -5.74
C TRP A 145 3.87 11.18 -4.73
N ALA A 146 4.40 10.22 -3.96
CA ALA A 146 5.42 10.50 -2.94
C ALA A 146 6.81 10.74 -3.52
N HIS A 147 7.15 10.06 -4.61
CA HIS A 147 8.49 10.03 -5.20
C HIS A 147 8.45 10.27 -6.72
N PRO A 148 7.83 11.38 -7.20
CA PRO A 148 7.67 11.62 -8.63
C PRO A 148 9.02 11.70 -9.37
N GLU A 149 10.09 12.11 -8.69
CA GLU A 149 11.45 12.19 -9.21
C GLU A 149 12.03 10.83 -9.66
N LEU A 150 11.47 9.73 -9.18
CA LEU A 150 11.91 8.37 -9.52
C LEU A 150 11.29 7.85 -10.83
N PHE A 151 10.41 8.64 -11.45
CA PHE A 151 9.67 8.23 -12.63
C PHE A 151 9.85 9.25 -13.76
N LYS A 152 9.71 8.82 -15.01
CA LYS A 152 9.77 9.70 -16.19
C LYS A 152 8.44 10.42 -16.36
N LEU A 153 8.27 11.51 -15.61
CA LEU A 153 7.10 12.37 -15.64
C LEU A 153 7.41 13.72 -16.26
N ASP A 154 6.37 14.43 -16.71
CA ASP A 154 6.44 15.83 -17.05
C ASP A 154 6.26 16.72 -15.80
N LYS A 155 6.29 18.04 -15.99
CA LYS A 155 6.11 19.02 -14.91
C LYS A 155 4.72 18.99 -14.28
N GLU A 156 3.75 18.36 -14.93
CA GLU A 156 2.39 18.17 -14.43
C GLU A 156 2.21 16.77 -13.79
N LEU A 157 3.31 16.07 -13.56
CA LEU A 157 3.39 14.71 -13.02
C LEU A 157 2.73 13.64 -13.92
N ARG A 158 2.56 13.91 -15.21
CA ARG A 158 2.02 12.94 -16.17
C ARG A 158 3.15 12.09 -16.74
N PRO A 159 2.96 10.76 -16.89
CA PRO A 159 3.98 9.92 -17.51
C PRO A 159 4.34 10.38 -18.93
N THR A 160 5.62 10.64 -19.16
CA THR A 160 6.13 10.95 -20.51
C THR A 160 6.34 9.69 -21.35
N LYS A 161 6.50 8.55 -20.70
CA LYS A 161 6.59 7.21 -21.27
C LYS A 161 5.92 6.23 -20.32
N VAL A 162 5.30 5.21 -20.92
CA VAL A 162 4.63 4.14 -20.18
C VAL A 162 5.14 2.76 -20.57
N ALA A 163 4.99 1.80 -19.66
CA ALA A 163 5.38 0.42 -19.87
C ALA A 163 4.40 -0.31 -20.79
N GLY A 164 4.93 -1.27 -21.50
CA GLY A 164 4.21 -2.20 -22.36
C GLY A 164 5.17 -3.21 -22.96
N VAL A 165 4.63 -4.14 -23.72
CA VAL A 165 5.41 -5.13 -24.47
C VAL A 165 4.97 -5.15 -25.94
N PRO A 166 5.92 -5.36 -26.89
CA PRO A 166 5.59 -5.52 -28.29
C PRO A 166 4.75 -6.80 -28.51
N PRO A 167 4.21 -6.97 -29.74
CA PRO A 167 3.55 -8.21 -30.13
C PRO A 167 4.40 -9.43 -29.83
N ASP A 168 3.77 -10.45 -29.25
CA ASP A 168 4.39 -11.73 -28.90
C ASP A 168 3.41 -12.90 -29.14
N TYR A 169 3.81 -14.11 -28.71
CA TYR A 169 2.97 -15.30 -28.83
C TYR A 169 1.65 -15.21 -28.07
N PHE A 170 1.57 -14.42 -26.99
CA PHE A 170 0.37 -14.27 -26.17
C PHE A 170 -0.52 -13.11 -26.61
N SER A 171 0.01 -12.15 -27.39
CA SER A 171 -0.72 -10.98 -27.86
C SER A 171 -0.20 -10.53 -29.23
N GLU A 172 -1.00 -10.71 -30.27
CA GLU A 172 -0.67 -10.30 -31.65
C GLU A 172 -0.46 -8.79 -31.79
N THR A 173 -1.07 -7.98 -30.94
CA THR A 173 -0.98 -6.52 -30.97
C THR A 173 -0.06 -5.95 -29.91
N GLY A 174 0.56 -6.80 -29.07
CA GLY A 174 1.28 -6.38 -27.89
C GLY A 174 0.35 -5.95 -26.76
N GLN A 175 0.93 -5.44 -25.67
CA GLN A 175 0.18 -4.96 -24.52
C GLN A 175 0.69 -3.59 -24.10
N LEU A 176 -0.22 -2.66 -23.86
CA LEU A 176 0.08 -1.36 -23.27
C LEU A 176 -0.38 -1.39 -21.81
N TRP A 177 0.57 -1.45 -20.86
CA TRP A 177 0.26 -1.56 -19.43
C TRP A 177 -0.05 -0.21 -18.78
N GLY A 178 0.49 0.88 -19.32
CA GLY A 178 0.19 2.24 -18.86
C GLY A 178 0.92 2.65 -17.57
N ASN A 179 1.75 1.80 -16.99
CA ASN A 179 2.54 2.13 -15.81
C ASN A 179 3.67 3.11 -16.17
N PRO A 180 4.00 4.10 -15.32
CA PRO A 180 5.11 5.01 -15.57
C PRO A 180 6.45 4.26 -15.59
N ILE A 181 7.35 4.73 -16.46
CA ILE A 181 8.71 4.20 -16.56
C ILE A 181 9.58 4.84 -15.48
N TYR A 182 10.47 4.06 -14.88
CA TYR A 182 11.45 4.54 -13.90
C TYR A 182 12.51 5.44 -14.53
N ASP A 183 12.90 6.48 -13.81
CA ASP A 183 14.12 7.24 -14.10
C ASP A 183 15.30 6.60 -13.39
N TRP A 184 15.99 5.70 -14.06
CA TRP A 184 17.13 4.97 -13.48
C TRP A 184 18.26 5.88 -13.03
N SER A 185 18.42 7.05 -13.67
CA SER A 185 19.44 8.03 -13.25
C SER A 185 19.11 8.64 -11.87
N ALA A 186 17.82 8.87 -11.59
CA ALA A 186 17.39 9.33 -10.27
C ALA A 186 17.55 8.23 -9.21
N HIS A 187 17.20 6.99 -9.55
CA HIS A 187 17.42 5.84 -8.66
C HIS A 187 18.90 5.64 -8.33
N GLU A 188 19.80 5.75 -9.30
CA GLU A 188 21.24 5.63 -9.09
C GLU A 188 21.77 6.70 -8.13
N LYS A 189 21.33 7.97 -8.27
CA LYS A 189 21.70 9.07 -7.38
C LYS A 189 21.29 8.82 -5.92
N GLN A 190 20.23 8.07 -5.70
CA GLN A 190 19.76 7.67 -4.37
C GLN A 190 20.31 6.29 -3.95
N ASN A 191 21.34 5.77 -4.63
CA ASN A 191 21.87 4.42 -4.39
C ASN A 191 20.77 3.34 -4.38
N PHE A 192 19.75 3.48 -5.22
CA PHE A 192 18.61 2.55 -5.31
C PHE A 192 17.87 2.33 -3.98
N ALA A 193 17.86 3.32 -3.08
CA ALA A 193 17.27 3.20 -1.76
C ALA A 193 15.79 2.74 -1.83
N TRP A 194 14.98 3.34 -2.70
CA TRP A 194 13.58 2.95 -2.89
C TRP A 194 13.43 1.46 -3.29
N TRP A 195 14.29 0.94 -4.19
CA TRP A 195 14.29 -0.47 -4.56
C TRP A 195 14.76 -1.36 -3.43
N THR A 196 15.77 -0.93 -2.68
CA THR A 196 16.26 -1.65 -1.51
C THR A 196 15.16 -1.80 -0.47
N ASP A 197 14.39 -0.75 -0.21
CA ASP A 197 13.27 -0.79 0.74
C ASP A 197 12.15 -1.71 0.27
N ARG A 198 11.81 -1.67 -1.01
CA ARG A 198 10.81 -2.59 -1.60
C ARG A 198 11.26 -4.04 -1.54
N LEU A 199 12.51 -4.32 -1.84
CA LEU A 199 13.10 -5.65 -1.73
C LEU A 199 13.13 -6.12 -0.29
N ASN A 200 13.54 -5.27 0.64
CA ASN A 200 13.52 -5.58 2.07
C ASN A 200 12.09 -5.87 2.55
N LEU A 201 11.12 -5.11 2.10
CA LEU A 201 9.71 -5.35 2.41
C LEU A 201 9.25 -6.71 1.84
N SER A 202 9.66 -7.06 0.62
CA SER A 202 9.44 -8.38 0.02
C SER A 202 10.22 -9.47 0.76
N LEU A 203 11.48 -9.24 1.13
CA LEU A 203 12.33 -10.18 1.87
C LEU A 203 11.90 -10.38 3.32
N ILE A 204 11.16 -9.44 3.91
CA ILE A 204 10.44 -9.71 5.17
C ILE A 204 9.50 -10.91 5.01
N HIS A 205 9.13 -11.21 3.78
CA HIS A 205 8.30 -12.36 3.40
C HIS A 205 9.13 -13.63 3.14
N ILE A 206 10.44 -13.52 2.92
CA ILE A 206 11.37 -14.64 2.76
C ILE A 206 12.10 -14.86 4.09
N SER A 207 12.08 -16.05 4.63
CA SER A 207 12.89 -16.40 5.80
C SER A 207 14.37 -16.39 5.39
N GLU A 208 15.19 -15.58 6.04
CA GLU A 208 16.64 -15.42 5.98
C GLU A 208 17.33 -15.66 4.62
N PRO A 209 18.27 -14.80 4.22
CA PRO A 209 19.05 -15.04 3.02
C PRO A 209 19.78 -16.38 3.20
N THR A 210 19.46 -17.33 2.35
CA THR A 210 20.27 -18.55 2.21
C THR A 210 21.66 -18.05 1.85
N ARG A 211 22.62 -18.16 2.76
CA ARG A 211 24.03 -17.97 2.40
C ARG A 211 24.29 -18.95 1.27
N LEU A 212 24.40 -18.42 0.05
CA LEU A 212 24.99 -19.17 -1.05
C LEU A 212 26.43 -19.48 -0.61
N ARG A 213 26.68 -20.73 -0.30
CA ARG A 213 28.04 -21.27 -0.11
C ARG A 213 28.62 -21.57 -1.47
#